data_598b5bd2d215f677dc0d637cfe71fac5
#
_entry.id   598b5bd2d215f677dc0d637cfe71fac5
#
_cell.length_a   1.000
_cell.length_b   1.000
_cell.length_c   1.000
_cell.angle_alpha   90.00
_cell.angle_beta   90.00
_cell.angle_gamma   90.00
#
_symmetry.space_group_name_H-M   'P 1'
#
loop_
_entity.id
_entity.type
_entity.pdbx_description
1 polymer ?
#
loop_
_entity_poly.entity_id
_entity_poly.type
_entity_poly.pdbx_seq_one_letter_code
_entity_poly.pdbx_strand_id
1 'polypeptide(L)'
;MLVSRRYLPSMPSLLALEAVDRLGSASAAAEELNLTQGAVSRQLQVLEGQLGVALFIRDKQRLRLTEGARDYCREVRRMLQGIGQATLTLRANPGGGALNLAILPAFGMHWLAPRMARFAGQHPEVTVNLSTRLKPFAFEATQFDAAIHYGRQDWPGVEYLPLMQEEMLAVAAPALVAAALPRADDVLALPLLQLESRTGDWGRWLAHHGLPGLRPPAMLFDQFATMMQGAIHGLGAALMPTFLIERDLEAGRLVPIFGGPIASAGSYHLVWPKESPARAPLVSFRTWLAGEISP
;
A
#
# COMPACT_ATOMS: atom_id res chain seq x y z
N MET A 1 28.35 13.93 7.76
CA MET A 1 28.55 12.82 6.82
C MET A 1 27.85 11.61 7.39
N LEU A 2 26.83 11.08 6.74
CA LEU A 2 26.01 9.99 7.26
C LEU A 2 26.79 8.67 7.43
N VAL A 3 27.70 8.35 6.50
CA VAL A 3 28.51 7.12 6.55
C VAL A 3 29.90 7.39 5.96
N SER A 4 30.97 6.84 6.57
CA SER A 4 32.33 6.96 6.03
C SER A 4 32.42 6.23 4.68
N ARG A 5 33.09 6.85 3.70
CA ARG A 5 33.29 6.30 2.35
C ARG A 5 33.85 4.88 2.32
N ARG A 6 34.65 4.51 3.32
CA ARG A 6 35.25 3.15 3.45
C ARG A 6 34.20 2.05 3.61
N TYR A 7 32.97 2.39 4.09
CA TYR A 7 31.86 1.46 4.27
C TYR A 7 30.87 1.49 3.11
N LEU A 8 31.11 2.31 2.08
CA LEU A 8 30.25 2.41 0.92
C LEU A 8 30.88 1.71 -0.28
N PRO A 9 30.41 0.50 -0.64
CA PRO A 9 30.84 -0.19 -1.85
C PRO A 9 30.49 0.58 -3.12
N SER A 10 31.17 0.24 -4.21
CA SER A 10 30.90 0.85 -5.49
C SER A 10 29.54 0.38 -6.07
N MET A 11 28.83 1.26 -6.80
CA MET A 11 27.60 0.89 -7.49
C MET A 11 27.78 -0.33 -8.41
N PRO A 12 28.86 -0.43 -9.24
CA PRO A 12 29.10 -1.61 -10.06
C PRO A 12 29.22 -2.91 -9.24
N SER A 13 29.87 -2.86 -8.07
CA SER A 13 29.99 -4.03 -7.21
C SER A 13 28.67 -4.46 -6.61
N LEU A 14 27.80 -3.51 -6.22
CA LEU A 14 26.46 -3.78 -5.70
C LEU A 14 25.51 -4.33 -6.77
N LEU A 15 25.60 -3.82 -8.00
CA LEU A 15 24.84 -4.34 -9.15
C LEU A 15 25.30 -5.77 -9.50
N ALA A 16 26.61 -6.04 -9.46
CA ALA A 16 27.13 -7.37 -9.70
C ALA A 16 26.65 -8.37 -8.63
N LEU A 17 26.63 -7.98 -7.36
CA LEU A 17 26.11 -8.80 -6.25
C LEU A 17 24.63 -9.15 -6.49
N GLU A 18 23.80 -8.16 -6.77
CA GLU A 18 22.34 -8.34 -6.99
C GLU A 18 22.07 -9.25 -8.19
N ALA A 19 22.70 -8.98 -9.33
CA ALA A 19 22.49 -9.74 -10.55
C ALA A 19 22.94 -11.20 -10.42
N VAL A 20 24.10 -11.46 -9.77
CA VAL A 20 24.57 -12.84 -9.57
C VAL A 20 23.70 -13.60 -8.57
N ASP A 21 23.22 -12.97 -7.50
CA ASP A 21 22.26 -13.61 -6.58
C ASP A 21 20.97 -14.01 -7.29
N ARG A 22 20.38 -13.10 -8.06
CA ARG A 22 19.10 -13.32 -8.75
C ARG A 22 19.22 -14.34 -9.89
N LEU A 23 20.29 -14.30 -10.68
CA LEU A 23 20.47 -15.14 -11.86
C LEU A 23 21.23 -16.43 -11.57
N GLY A 24 21.87 -16.54 -10.40
CA GLY A 24 22.61 -17.72 -9.95
C GLY A 24 23.93 -18.00 -10.72
N SER A 25 24.35 -17.08 -11.61
CA SER A 25 25.50 -17.26 -12.51
C SER A 25 26.18 -15.93 -12.84
N ALA A 26 27.49 -15.89 -12.75
CA ALA A 26 28.29 -14.74 -13.15
C ALA A 26 28.24 -14.47 -14.67
N SER A 27 28.02 -15.51 -15.50
CA SER A 27 27.86 -15.36 -16.94
C SER A 27 26.55 -14.69 -17.29
N ALA A 28 25.43 -15.13 -16.70
CA ALA A 28 24.12 -14.51 -16.90
C ALA A 28 24.08 -13.06 -16.37
N ALA A 29 24.71 -12.80 -15.22
CA ALA A 29 24.85 -11.45 -14.70
C ALA A 29 25.69 -10.54 -15.62
N ALA A 30 26.74 -11.08 -16.22
CA ALA A 30 27.57 -10.34 -17.17
C ALA A 30 26.79 -9.94 -18.43
N GLU A 31 25.96 -10.84 -18.96
CA GLU A 31 25.08 -10.56 -20.09
C GLU A 31 24.08 -9.45 -19.76
N GLU A 32 23.39 -9.53 -18.63
CA GLU A 32 22.43 -8.51 -18.22
C GLU A 32 23.07 -7.14 -17.98
N LEU A 33 24.27 -7.13 -17.36
CA LEU A 33 24.98 -5.88 -17.03
C LEU A 33 25.80 -5.33 -18.21
N ASN A 34 25.79 -5.98 -19.38
CA ASN A 34 26.63 -5.66 -20.54
C ASN A 34 28.12 -5.60 -20.17
N LEU A 35 28.58 -6.59 -19.41
CA LEU A 35 29.96 -6.76 -18.96
C LEU A 35 30.53 -8.11 -19.40
N THR A 36 31.86 -8.30 -19.23
CA THR A 36 32.46 -9.64 -19.32
C THR A 36 32.30 -10.39 -18.00
N GLN A 37 32.22 -11.72 -18.04
CA GLN A 37 32.20 -12.57 -16.83
C GLN A 37 33.36 -12.26 -15.89
N GLY A 38 34.56 -12.00 -16.44
CA GLY A 38 35.76 -11.61 -15.67
C GLY A 38 35.56 -10.26 -14.96
N ALA A 39 34.88 -9.30 -15.58
CA ALA A 39 34.57 -8.02 -14.94
C ALA A 39 33.59 -8.19 -13.77
N VAL A 40 32.53 -8.98 -13.94
CA VAL A 40 31.61 -9.32 -12.86
C VAL A 40 32.31 -10.00 -11.70
N SER A 41 33.13 -11.02 -11.99
CA SER A 41 33.91 -11.72 -10.96
C SER A 41 34.84 -10.78 -10.21
N ARG A 42 35.52 -9.85 -10.91
CA ARG A 42 36.36 -8.83 -10.29
C ARG A 42 35.60 -7.88 -9.39
N GLN A 43 34.38 -7.43 -9.80
CA GLN A 43 33.53 -6.60 -8.95
C GLN A 43 33.12 -7.31 -7.65
N LEU A 44 32.83 -8.60 -7.71
CA LEU A 44 32.52 -9.40 -6.52
C LEU A 44 33.76 -9.57 -5.60
N GLN A 45 34.94 -9.84 -6.16
CA GLN A 45 36.19 -9.93 -5.38
C GLN A 45 36.51 -8.60 -4.68
N VAL A 46 36.33 -7.47 -5.38
CA VAL A 46 36.52 -6.13 -4.79
C VAL A 46 35.56 -5.92 -3.62
N LEU A 47 34.27 -6.31 -3.78
CA LEU A 47 33.28 -6.21 -2.75
C LEU A 47 33.61 -7.09 -1.53
N GLU A 48 33.96 -8.35 -1.75
CA GLU A 48 34.37 -9.27 -0.68
C GLU A 48 35.63 -8.75 0.06
N GLY A 49 36.60 -8.25 -0.68
CA GLY A 49 37.79 -7.63 -0.09
C GLY A 49 37.50 -6.39 0.73
N GLN A 50 36.53 -5.54 0.29
CA GLN A 50 36.13 -4.35 1.04
C GLN A 50 35.33 -4.71 2.31
N LEU A 51 34.47 -5.72 2.23
CA LEU A 51 33.65 -6.17 3.36
C LEU A 51 34.40 -7.09 4.32
N GLY A 52 35.50 -7.67 3.88
CA GLY A 52 36.32 -8.62 4.67
C GLY A 52 35.65 -9.98 4.88
N VAL A 53 34.61 -10.31 4.09
CA VAL A 53 33.87 -11.57 4.19
C VAL A 53 33.59 -12.15 2.82
N ALA A 54 33.51 -13.47 2.70
CA ALA A 54 33.04 -14.14 1.50
C ALA A 54 31.55 -14.00 1.37
N LEU A 55 31.08 -13.55 0.22
CA LEU A 55 29.66 -13.39 -0.07
C LEU A 55 29.06 -14.62 -0.76
N PHE A 56 29.87 -15.32 -1.56
CA PHE A 56 29.45 -16.47 -2.34
C PHE A 56 30.16 -17.75 -1.99
N ILE A 57 29.46 -18.85 -2.04
CA ILE A 57 29.99 -20.21 -2.05
C ILE A 57 29.73 -20.85 -3.42
N ARG A 58 30.65 -21.68 -3.88
CA ARG A 58 30.47 -22.49 -5.09
C ARG A 58 29.76 -23.80 -4.72
N ASP A 59 28.56 -23.99 -5.23
CA ASP A 59 27.82 -25.25 -5.16
C ASP A 59 27.73 -25.82 -6.59
N LYS A 60 28.64 -26.75 -6.91
CA LYS A 60 28.81 -27.32 -8.26
C LYS A 60 29.08 -26.20 -9.30
N GLN A 61 28.13 -25.92 -10.16
CA GLN A 61 28.22 -24.87 -11.20
C GLN A 61 27.48 -23.58 -10.86
N ARG A 62 26.86 -23.46 -9.65
CA ARG A 62 26.10 -22.30 -9.23
C ARG A 62 26.83 -21.53 -8.14
N LEU A 63 26.72 -20.22 -8.21
CA LEU A 63 27.10 -19.32 -7.13
C LEU A 63 25.88 -19.11 -6.23
N ARG A 64 26.04 -19.35 -4.93
CA ARG A 64 25.02 -19.10 -3.92
C ARG A 64 25.56 -18.18 -2.86
N LEU A 65 24.73 -17.25 -2.39
CA LEU A 65 25.07 -16.41 -1.25
C LEU A 65 25.33 -17.26 -0.01
N THR A 66 26.33 -16.85 0.77
CA THR A 66 26.50 -17.32 2.15
C THR A 66 25.29 -16.88 2.97
N GLU A 67 25.04 -17.52 4.11
CA GLU A 67 23.92 -17.17 4.99
C GLU A 67 23.99 -15.71 5.44
N GLY A 68 25.16 -15.25 5.89
CA GLY A 68 25.38 -13.86 6.31
C GLY A 68 25.25 -12.84 5.18
N ALA A 69 25.49 -13.24 3.92
CA ALA A 69 25.37 -12.34 2.77
C ALA A 69 23.92 -12.15 2.28
N ARG A 70 22.99 -13.02 2.66
CA ARG A 70 21.59 -12.94 2.18
C ARG A 70 20.86 -11.68 2.66
N ASP A 71 21.02 -11.36 3.94
CA ASP A 71 20.41 -10.17 4.52
C ASP A 71 21.01 -8.90 3.93
N TYR A 72 22.32 -8.87 3.78
CA TYR A 72 23.02 -7.77 3.13
C TYR A 72 22.55 -7.57 1.69
N CYS A 73 22.45 -8.64 0.89
CA CYS A 73 21.98 -8.56 -0.50
C CYS A 73 20.52 -8.07 -0.59
N ARG A 74 19.67 -8.46 0.35
CA ARG A 74 18.28 -7.97 0.44
C ARG A 74 18.22 -6.45 0.65
N GLU A 75 19.06 -5.94 1.54
CA GLU A 75 19.18 -4.50 1.78
C GLU A 75 19.75 -3.76 0.56
N VAL A 76 20.79 -4.32 -0.07
CA VAL A 76 21.36 -3.77 -1.31
C VAL A 76 20.30 -3.69 -2.41
N ARG A 77 19.51 -4.74 -2.62
CA ARG A 77 18.42 -4.76 -3.61
C ARG A 77 17.40 -3.66 -3.34
N ARG A 78 16.99 -3.48 -2.09
CA ARG A 78 16.04 -2.42 -1.70
C ARG A 78 16.62 -1.02 -1.97
N MET A 79 17.90 -0.80 -1.67
CA MET A 79 18.57 0.48 -1.93
C MET A 79 18.71 0.76 -3.44
N LEU A 80 19.10 -0.24 -4.24
CA LEU A 80 19.19 -0.10 -5.70
C LEU A 80 17.84 0.22 -6.33
N GLN A 81 16.76 -0.42 -5.88
CA GLN A 81 15.39 -0.10 -6.30
C GLN A 81 15.02 1.34 -5.93
N GLY A 82 15.38 1.79 -4.73
CA GLY A 82 15.15 3.17 -4.27
C GLY A 82 15.86 4.21 -5.14
N ILE A 83 17.13 3.98 -5.49
CA ILE A 83 17.89 4.86 -6.38
C ILE A 83 17.25 4.89 -7.78
N GLY A 84 16.88 3.72 -8.32
CA GLY A 84 16.20 3.61 -9.61
C GLY A 84 14.89 4.41 -9.64
N GLN A 85 14.07 4.25 -8.62
CA GLN A 85 12.81 4.99 -8.49
C GLN A 85 13.03 6.50 -8.35
N ALA A 86 14.00 6.94 -7.54
CA ALA A 86 14.34 8.35 -7.40
C ALA A 86 14.79 8.97 -8.73
N THR A 87 15.59 8.22 -9.51
CA THR A 87 16.03 8.64 -10.85
C THR A 87 14.86 8.78 -11.82
N LEU A 88 13.94 7.80 -11.84
CA LEU A 88 12.74 7.85 -12.67
C LEU A 88 11.85 9.04 -12.30
N THR A 89 11.65 9.28 -11.01
CA THR A 89 10.87 10.43 -10.50
C THR A 89 11.49 11.76 -10.95
N LEU A 90 12.81 11.91 -10.81
CA LEU A 90 13.51 13.13 -11.26
C LEU A 90 13.40 13.32 -12.77
N ARG A 91 13.54 12.25 -13.55
CA ARG A 91 13.42 12.32 -15.03
C ARG A 91 11.99 12.62 -15.48
N ALA A 92 10.99 12.09 -14.80
CA ALA A 92 9.60 12.35 -15.10
C ALA A 92 9.18 13.78 -14.74
N ASN A 93 9.83 14.39 -13.75
CA ASN A 93 9.52 15.75 -13.31
C ASN A 93 10.78 16.54 -12.90
N PRO A 94 11.59 17.03 -13.87
CA PRO A 94 12.83 17.76 -13.60
C PRO A 94 12.61 19.07 -12.84
N GLY A 95 11.42 19.69 -12.95
CA GLY A 95 11.04 20.92 -12.26
C GLY A 95 10.66 20.76 -10.80
N GLY A 96 10.61 19.51 -10.27
CA GLY A 96 10.34 19.25 -8.86
C GLY A 96 8.88 19.34 -8.42
N GLY A 97 7.93 19.43 -9.35
CA GLY A 97 6.49 19.51 -9.10
C GLY A 97 5.82 18.14 -8.82
N ALA A 98 6.54 17.12 -8.34
CA ALA A 98 5.95 15.80 -8.05
C ALA A 98 5.49 15.72 -6.58
N LEU A 99 4.28 15.15 -6.40
CA LEU A 99 3.70 14.72 -5.13
C LEU A 99 3.64 13.19 -5.12
N ASN A 100 4.35 12.56 -4.20
CA ASN A 100 4.30 11.11 -4.00
C ASN A 100 3.31 10.79 -2.88
N LEU A 101 2.16 10.25 -3.23
CA LEU A 101 1.08 9.98 -2.30
C LEU A 101 0.92 8.47 -2.07
N ALA A 102 1.02 8.04 -0.82
CA ALA A 102 0.62 6.69 -0.43
C ALA A 102 -0.90 6.64 -0.28
N ILE A 103 -1.55 5.60 -0.83
CA ILE A 103 -2.99 5.47 -0.82
C ILE A 103 -3.46 4.10 -0.34
N LEU A 104 -4.67 4.06 0.19
CA LEU A 104 -5.45 2.84 0.37
C LEU A 104 -6.17 2.53 -0.95
N PRO A 105 -6.03 1.31 -1.51
CA PRO A 105 -6.49 1.01 -2.88
C PRO A 105 -7.94 1.36 -3.13
N ALA A 106 -8.85 0.91 -2.27
CA ALA A 106 -10.28 1.14 -2.46
C ALA A 106 -10.63 2.63 -2.37
N PHE A 107 -10.08 3.37 -1.39
CA PHE A 107 -10.27 4.82 -1.30
C PHE A 107 -9.71 5.54 -2.53
N GLY A 108 -8.51 5.15 -2.95
CA GLY A 108 -7.89 5.68 -4.15
C GLY A 108 -8.76 5.50 -5.40
N MET A 109 -9.31 4.30 -5.58
CA MET A 109 -10.12 3.95 -6.76
C MET A 109 -11.49 4.65 -6.77
N HIS A 110 -12.21 4.61 -5.66
CA HIS A 110 -13.62 5.01 -5.63
C HIS A 110 -13.83 6.46 -5.22
N TRP A 111 -12.96 7.03 -4.38
CA TRP A 111 -13.12 8.39 -3.90
C TRP A 111 -12.12 9.38 -4.54
N LEU A 112 -10.84 9.06 -4.55
CA LEU A 112 -9.81 10.01 -5.00
C LEU A 112 -9.72 10.11 -6.53
N ALA A 113 -9.60 8.99 -7.23
CA ALA A 113 -9.37 8.98 -8.68
C ALA A 113 -10.44 9.73 -9.48
N PRO A 114 -11.75 9.63 -9.18
CA PRO A 114 -12.78 10.41 -9.88
C PRO A 114 -12.60 11.93 -9.74
N ARG A 115 -11.92 12.39 -8.68
CA ARG A 115 -11.67 13.80 -8.37
C ARG A 115 -10.36 14.32 -8.97
N MET A 116 -9.39 13.42 -9.24
CA MET A 116 -8.05 13.78 -9.72
C MET A 116 -8.03 14.55 -11.02
N ALA A 117 -9.02 14.36 -11.92
CA ALA A 117 -9.11 15.12 -13.16
C ALA A 117 -9.29 16.63 -12.90
N ARG A 118 -10.03 17.01 -11.85
CA ARG A 118 -10.19 18.41 -11.45
C ARG A 118 -8.90 18.98 -10.88
N PHE A 119 -8.21 18.20 -10.04
CA PHE A 119 -6.91 18.61 -9.52
C PHE A 119 -5.90 18.84 -10.64
N ALA A 120 -5.77 17.90 -11.56
CA ALA A 120 -4.84 18.01 -12.70
C ALA A 120 -5.16 19.21 -13.61
N GLY A 121 -6.45 19.56 -13.80
CA GLY A 121 -6.86 20.73 -14.56
C GLY A 121 -6.54 22.07 -13.86
N GLN A 122 -6.58 22.12 -12.52
CA GLN A 122 -6.28 23.30 -11.73
C GLN A 122 -4.79 23.47 -11.43
N HIS A 123 -4.04 22.36 -11.40
CA HIS A 123 -2.61 22.31 -11.04
C HIS A 123 -1.81 21.48 -12.08
N PRO A 124 -1.77 21.92 -13.34
CA PRO A 124 -1.08 21.18 -14.41
C PRO A 124 0.43 21.05 -14.18
N GLU A 125 1.00 21.92 -13.33
CA GLU A 125 2.41 21.87 -12.93
C GLU A 125 2.71 20.76 -11.90
N VAL A 126 1.68 20.13 -11.29
CA VAL A 126 1.86 19.11 -10.26
C VAL A 126 1.61 17.72 -10.81
N THR A 127 2.63 16.88 -10.80
CA THR A 127 2.49 15.45 -11.10
C THR A 127 2.22 14.66 -9.81
N VAL A 128 1.10 13.95 -9.72
CA VAL A 128 0.78 13.10 -8.57
C VAL A 128 1.11 11.63 -8.87
N ASN A 129 2.04 11.08 -8.10
CA ASN A 129 2.39 9.67 -8.14
C ASN A 129 1.65 8.94 -7.02
N LEU A 130 0.86 7.93 -7.35
CA LEU A 130 0.07 7.15 -6.40
C LEU A 130 0.72 5.78 -6.18
N SER A 131 0.91 5.40 -4.92
CA SER A 131 1.42 4.07 -4.57
C SER A 131 0.66 3.50 -3.37
N THR A 132 0.41 2.20 -3.38
CA THR A 132 -0.33 1.53 -2.32
C THR A 132 0.50 1.35 -1.05
N ARG A 133 -0.07 1.73 0.10
CA ARG A 133 0.39 1.39 1.44
C ARG A 133 -0.81 1.11 2.34
N LEU A 134 -0.83 -0.06 2.97
CA LEU A 134 -1.95 -0.50 3.82
C LEU A 134 -1.72 -0.20 5.30
N LYS A 135 -0.47 0.03 5.70
CA LYS A 135 -0.08 0.25 7.12
C LYS A 135 0.71 1.55 7.25
N PRO A 136 0.66 2.20 8.41
CA PRO A 136 1.54 3.31 8.76
C PRO A 136 3.02 2.94 8.58
N PHE A 137 3.83 3.92 8.21
CA PHE A 137 5.27 3.79 7.96
C PHE A 137 6.02 5.04 8.46
N ALA A 138 7.34 4.94 8.58
CA ALA A 138 8.18 6.10 8.87
C ALA A 138 8.40 6.89 7.56
N PHE A 139 7.94 8.14 7.50
CA PHE A 139 8.07 8.99 6.31
C PHE A 139 9.53 9.20 5.92
N GLU A 140 10.42 9.34 6.92
CA GLU A 140 11.86 9.57 6.73
C GLU A 140 12.54 8.41 5.98
N ALA A 141 11.99 7.20 6.09
CA ALA A 141 12.50 6.00 5.42
C ALA A 141 11.87 5.77 4.03
N THR A 142 11.06 6.71 3.54
CA THR A 142 10.31 6.56 2.30
C THR A 142 10.41 7.83 1.45
N GLN A 143 9.90 7.76 0.23
CA GLN A 143 9.80 8.92 -0.67
C GLN A 143 8.40 9.56 -0.70
N PHE A 144 7.51 9.16 0.21
CA PHE A 144 6.16 9.71 0.25
C PHE A 144 6.14 11.09 0.90
N ASP A 145 5.43 12.01 0.28
CA ASP A 145 5.18 13.36 0.80
C ASP A 145 3.96 13.38 1.72
N ALA A 146 2.98 12.51 1.45
CA ALA A 146 1.76 12.36 2.23
C ALA A 146 1.17 10.96 2.08
N ALA A 147 0.19 10.62 2.91
CA ALA A 147 -0.55 9.37 2.80
C ALA A 147 -2.05 9.56 3.08
N ILE A 148 -2.88 8.77 2.41
CA ILE A 148 -4.26 8.57 2.84
C ILE A 148 -4.27 7.46 3.89
N HIS A 149 -4.73 7.81 5.07
CA HIS A 149 -4.80 6.93 6.24
C HIS A 149 -6.26 6.72 6.66
N TYR A 150 -6.59 5.49 7.06
CA TYR A 150 -7.83 5.18 7.75
C TYR A 150 -7.53 4.76 9.18
N GLY A 151 -8.22 5.36 10.12
CA GLY A 151 -8.07 5.05 11.54
C GLY A 151 -8.35 6.25 12.43
N ARG A 152 -7.72 6.22 13.61
CA ARG A 152 -7.69 7.35 14.55
C ARG A 152 -6.49 8.25 14.25
N GLN A 153 -6.44 9.40 14.88
CA GLN A 153 -5.31 10.32 14.76
C GLN A 153 -4.18 9.94 15.74
N ASP A 154 -3.68 8.72 15.60
CA ASP A 154 -2.68 8.11 16.47
C ASP A 154 -1.35 7.78 15.77
N TRP A 155 -1.18 8.19 14.52
CA TRP A 155 0.09 8.04 13.80
C TRP A 155 1.08 9.12 14.27
N PRO A 156 2.22 8.73 14.91
CA PRO A 156 3.14 9.71 15.49
C PRO A 156 3.87 10.54 14.43
N GLY A 157 4.20 11.77 14.76
CA GLY A 157 5.03 12.66 13.93
C GLY A 157 4.35 13.23 12.69
N VAL A 158 3.03 13.07 12.53
CA VAL A 158 2.29 13.59 11.37
C VAL A 158 1.24 14.64 11.76
N GLU A 159 0.83 15.41 10.76
CA GLU A 159 -0.37 16.25 10.78
C GLU A 159 -1.50 15.59 10.02
N TYR A 160 -2.75 15.99 10.29
CA TYR A 160 -3.96 15.39 9.75
C TYR A 160 -4.87 16.42 9.11
N LEU A 161 -5.39 16.10 7.92
CA LEU A 161 -6.58 16.72 7.35
C LEU A 161 -7.67 15.64 7.32
N PRO A 162 -8.75 15.78 8.10
CA PRO A 162 -9.89 14.87 8.03
C PRO A 162 -10.53 14.93 6.65
N LEU A 163 -10.82 13.78 6.06
CA LEU A 163 -11.43 13.68 4.73
C LEU A 163 -12.88 13.21 4.80
N MET A 164 -13.13 12.12 5.52
CA MET A 164 -14.44 11.49 5.54
C MET A 164 -14.58 10.56 6.74
N GLN A 165 -15.69 10.68 7.46
CA GLN A 165 -16.16 9.63 8.37
C GLN A 165 -16.65 8.45 7.54
N GLU A 166 -16.23 7.23 7.89
CA GLU A 166 -16.69 6.05 7.17
C GLU A 166 -17.98 5.52 7.78
N GLU A 167 -18.92 5.15 6.91
CA GLU A 167 -20.12 4.42 7.27
C GLU A 167 -20.11 3.05 6.60
N MET A 168 -20.50 2.02 7.36
CA MET A 168 -20.50 0.62 6.94
C MET A 168 -21.93 0.12 6.79
N LEU A 169 -22.20 -0.57 5.69
CA LEU A 169 -23.46 -1.21 5.40
C LEU A 169 -23.28 -2.73 5.27
N ALA A 170 -24.17 -3.50 5.90
CA ALA A 170 -24.20 -4.95 5.74
C ALA A 170 -24.90 -5.29 4.42
N VAL A 171 -24.20 -5.95 3.50
CA VAL A 171 -24.65 -6.25 2.14
C VAL A 171 -24.34 -7.69 1.73
N ALA A 172 -25.14 -8.20 0.79
CA ALA A 172 -24.89 -9.46 0.10
C ALA A 172 -25.39 -9.40 -1.34
N ALA A 173 -25.05 -10.39 -2.17
CA ALA A 173 -25.69 -10.59 -3.46
C ALA A 173 -27.18 -10.96 -3.28
N PRO A 174 -28.08 -10.50 -4.18
CA PRO A 174 -29.51 -10.87 -4.12
C PRO A 174 -29.76 -12.38 -4.15
N ALA A 175 -28.86 -13.14 -4.80
CA ALA A 175 -28.96 -14.60 -4.87
C ALA A 175 -28.72 -15.29 -3.50
N LEU A 176 -28.03 -14.64 -2.58
CA LEU A 176 -27.73 -15.16 -1.25
C LEU A 176 -28.87 -14.89 -0.26
N VAL A 177 -29.63 -13.82 -0.47
CA VAL A 177 -30.73 -13.40 0.40
C VAL A 177 -31.95 -13.03 -0.45
N ALA A 178 -33.05 -13.74 -0.28
CA ALA A 178 -34.27 -13.49 -1.06
C ALA A 178 -34.99 -12.19 -0.65
N ALA A 179 -34.74 -11.70 0.58
CA ALA A 179 -35.26 -10.47 1.15
C ALA A 179 -34.35 -9.99 2.28
N ALA A 180 -34.56 -8.76 2.77
CA ALA A 180 -33.89 -8.29 3.97
C ALA A 180 -34.16 -9.24 5.15
N LEU A 181 -33.11 -9.48 5.95
CA LEU A 181 -33.22 -10.35 7.12
C LEU A 181 -34.20 -9.73 8.14
N PRO A 182 -35.10 -10.53 8.75
CA PRO A 182 -36.00 -10.01 9.74
C PRO A 182 -35.33 -9.61 11.05
N ARG A 183 -34.19 -10.21 11.37
CA ARG A 183 -33.43 -9.96 12.59
C ARG A 183 -31.95 -9.86 12.31
N ALA A 184 -31.23 -9.09 13.15
CA ALA A 184 -29.77 -8.91 13.00
C ALA A 184 -28.98 -10.21 13.20
N ASP A 185 -29.43 -11.10 14.09
CA ASP A 185 -28.78 -12.38 14.34
C ASP A 185 -28.94 -13.39 13.20
N ASP A 186 -29.91 -13.23 12.32
CA ASP A 186 -30.06 -14.07 11.13
C ASP A 186 -28.85 -13.99 10.19
N VAL A 187 -28.06 -12.91 10.28
CA VAL A 187 -26.80 -12.77 9.52
C VAL A 187 -25.81 -13.89 9.85
N LEU A 188 -25.87 -14.47 11.07
CA LEU A 188 -25.00 -15.54 11.52
C LEU A 188 -25.24 -16.87 10.79
N ALA A 189 -26.36 -17.01 10.10
CA ALA A 189 -26.63 -18.16 9.24
C ALA A 189 -25.99 -18.05 7.85
N LEU A 190 -25.44 -16.89 7.49
CA LEU A 190 -24.76 -16.64 6.23
C LEU A 190 -23.23 -16.85 6.37
N PRO A 191 -22.54 -17.24 5.30
CA PRO A 191 -21.09 -17.08 5.25
C PRO A 191 -20.74 -15.60 5.40
N LEU A 192 -19.82 -15.25 6.31
CA LEU A 192 -19.41 -13.88 6.53
C LEU A 192 -18.04 -13.60 5.90
N LEU A 193 -17.90 -12.44 5.29
CA LEU A 193 -16.66 -11.93 4.72
C LEU A 193 -16.17 -10.77 5.58
N GLN A 194 -14.83 -10.70 5.80
CA GLN A 194 -14.24 -9.74 6.71
C GLN A 194 -12.86 -9.30 6.26
N LEU A 195 -12.54 -8.05 6.45
CA LEU A 195 -11.20 -7.53 6.20
C LEU A 195 -10.27 -7.94 7.35
N GLU A 196 -9.10 -8.53 7.03
CA GLU A 196 -8.13 -9.01 8.04
C GLU A 196 -7.64 -7.90 8.99
N SER A 197 -7.52 -6.67 8.48
CA SER A 197 -7.13 -5.49 9.28
C SER A 197 -8.27 -4.96 10.17
N ARG A 198 -9.49 -5.51 10.07
CA ARG A 198 -10.71 -5.02 10.73
C ARG A 198 -11.54 -6.15 11.35
N THR A 199 -10.90 -7.10 12.00
CA THR A 199 -11.54 -8.32 12.54
C THR A 199 -12.63 -8.07 13.59
N GLY A 200 -12.82 -6.84 14.05
CA GLY A 200 -13.88 -6.46 14.98
C GLY A 200 -15.15 -5.89 14.36
N ASP A 201 -15.23 -5.72 13.02
CA ASP A 201 -16.33 -4.99 12.40
C ASP A 201 -17.67 -5.69 12.57
N TRP A 202 -17.77 -6.99 12.30
CA TRP A 202 -18.99 -7.75 12.55
C TRP A 202 -19.41 -7.73 14.02
N GLY A 203 -18.47 -7.82 14.95
CA GLY A 203 -18.78 -7.73 16.38
C GLY A 203 -19.33 -6.36 16.77
N ARG A 204 -18.84 -5.27 16.21
CA ARG A 204 -19.37 -3.91 16.41
C ARG A 204 -20.74 -3.75 15.80
N TRP A 205 -20.93 -4.25 14.58
CA TRP A 205 -22.23 -4.22 13.91
C TRP A 205 -23.30 -4.96 14.71
N LEU A 206 -23.00 -6.18 15.17
CA LEU A 206 -23.89 -6.97 16.03
C LEU A 206 -24.19 -6.26 17.36
N ALA A 207 -23.18 -5.68 18.00
CA ALA A 207 -23.35 -4.92 19.23
C ALA A 207 -24.26 -3.69 19.04
N HIS A 208 -24.13 -2.98 17.90
CA HIS A 208 -24.99 -1.87 17.53
C HIS A 208 -26.46 -2.30 17.41
N HIS A 209 -26.71 -3.51 16.95
CA HIS A 209 -28.04 -4.11 16.84
C HIS A 209 -28.50 -4.90 18.08
N GLY A 210 -27.89 -4.67 19.25
CA GLY A 210 -28.32 -5.24 20.53
C GLY A 210 -27.77 -6.64 20.84
N LEU A 211 -26.75 -7.10 20.11
CA LEU A 211 -26.11 -8.41 20.24
C LEU A 211 -24.63 -8.29 20.60
N PRO A 212 -24.30 -7.72 21.77
CA PRO A 212 -22.89 -7.50 22.17
C PRO A 212 -22.17 -8.81 22.47
N GLY A 213 -20.85 -8.79 22.32
CA GLY A 213 -19.97 -9.91 22.68
C GLY A 213 -19.82 -11.00 21.65
N LEU A 214 -20.62 -11.00 20.57
CA LEU A 214 -20.51 -11.96 19.49
C LEU A 214 -19.32 -11.66 18.57
N ARG A 215 -18.59 -12.69 18.21
CA ARG A 215 -17.45 -12.65 17.27
C ARG A 215 -17.59 -13.80 16.28
N PRO A 216 -18.42 -13.67 15.26
CA PRO A 216 -18.65 -14.75 14.31
C PRO A 216 -17.39 -15.06 13.50
N PRO A 217 -17.17 -16.32 13.12
CA PRO A 217 -16.14 -16.67 12.17
C PRO A 217 -16.44 -16.06 10.81
N ALA A 218 -15.40 -15.64 10.09
CA ALA A 218 -15.53 -15.03 8.77
C ALA A 218 -14.35 -15.41 7.88
N MET A 219 -14.57 -15.45 6.57
CA MET A 219 -13.52 -15.56 5.60
C MET A 219 -12.75 -14.23 5.53
N LEU A 220 -11.41 -14.29 5.61
CA LEU A 220 -10.55 -13.11 5.68
C LEU A 220 -10.07 -12.69 4.29
N PHE A 221 -10.10 -11.39 4.06
CA PHE A 221 -9.59 -10.72 2.88
C PHE A 221 -8.60 -9.62 3.29
N ASP A 222 -7.58 -9.41 2.51
CA ASP A 222 -6.61 -8.34 2.73
C ASP A 222 -7.07 -6.97 2.19
N GLN A 223 -8.02 -6.97 1.22
CA GLN A 223 -8.51 -5.77 0.54
C GLN A 223 -10.02 -5.78 0.33
N PHE A 224 -10.63 -4.58 0.43
CA PHE A 224 -12.04 -4.39 0.13
C PHE A 224 -12.42 -4.76 -1.31
N ALA A 225 -11.53 -4.51 -2.28
CA ALA A 225 -11.83 -4.79 -3.68
C ALA A 225 -12.12 -6.28 -3.92
N THR A 226 -11.30 -7.17 -3.38
CA THR A 226 -11.50 -8.63 -3.48
C THR A 226 -12.68 -9.10 -2.66
N MET A 227 -12.87 -8.55 -1.45
CA MET A 227 -14.02 -8.88 -0.59
C MET A 227 -15.34 -8.46 -1.26
N MET A 228 -15.40 -7.29 -1.88
CA MET A 228 -16.56 -6.78 -2.61
C MET A 228 -16.93 -7.71 -3.77
N GLN A 229 -15.95 -8.16 -4.56
CA GLN A 229 -16.21 -9.12 -5.64
C GLN A 229 -16.71 -10.45 -5.07
N GLY A 230 -16.16 -10.92 -3.95
CA GLY A 230 -16.67 -12.11 -3.25
C GLY A 230 -18.14 -11.95 -2.88
N ALA A 231 -18.52 -10.81 -2.30
CA ALA A 231 -19.91 -10.52 -1.93
C ALA A 231 -20.83 -10.44 -3.16
N ILE A 232 -20.43 -9.75 -4.23
CA ILE A 232 -21.21 -9.63 -5.49
C ILE A 232 -21.49 -11.01 -6.10
N HIS A 233 -20.51 -11.92 -6.05
CA HIS A 233 -20.65 -13.28 -6.59
C HIS A 233 -21.26 -14.29 -5.59
N GLY A 234 -21.84 -13.81 -4.48
CA GLY A 234 -22.59 -14.65 -3.56
C GLY A 234 -21.75 -15.50 -2.62
N LEU A 235 -20.45 -15.19 -2.43
CA LEU A 235 -19.57 -15.92 -1.52
C LEU A 235 -20.00 -15.76 -0.05
N GLY A 236 -20.62 -14.63 0.30
CA GLY A 236 -21.08 -14.34 1.65
C GLY A 236 -21.57 -12.91 1.83
N ALA A 237 -22.01 -12.60 3.04
CA ALA A 237 -22.37 -11.26 3.47
C ALA A 237 -21.12 -10.49 3.91
N ALA A 238 -21.05 -9.20 3.59
CA ALA A 238 -19.93 -8.32 3.89
C ALA A 238 -20.38 -7.01 4.53
N LEU A 239 -19.57 -6.50 5.47
CA LEU A 239 -19.66 -5.10 5.89
C LEU A 239 -18.80 -4.26 4.97
N MET A 240 -19.43 -3.37 4.21
CA MET A 240 -18.76 -2.56 3.19
C MET A 240 -18.95 -1.08 3.47
N PRO A 241 -17.88 -0.26 3.30
CA PRO A 241 -18.04 1.19 3.27
C PRO A 241 -19.02 1.61 2.18
N THR A 242 -19.99 2.44 2.53
CA THR A 242 -21.09 2.85 1.63
C THR A 242 -20.58 3.44 0.33
N PHE A 243 -19.58 4.34 0.41
CA PHE A 243 -19.00 5.01 -0.76
C PHE A 243 -18.29 4.05 -1.76
N LEU A 244 -17.95 2.83 -1.34
CA LEU A 244 -17.35 1.83 -2.24
C LEU A 244 -18.38 1.09 -3.08
N ILE A 245 -19.60 0.97 -2.56
CA ILE A 245 -20.64 0.07 -3.11
C ILE A 245 -21.85 0.82 -3.70
N GLU A 246 -21.84 2.15 -3.75
CA GLU A 246 -22.96 2.95 -4.29
C GLU A 246 -23.43 2.43 -5.65
N ARG A 247 -22.50 2.24 -6.59
CA ARG A 247 -22.81 1.75 -7.94
C ARG A 247 -23.30 0.29 -7.96
N ASP A 248 -22.88 -0.51 -7.00
CA ASP A 248 -23.29 -1.91 -6.90
C ASP A 248 -24.69 -2.03 -6.29
N LEU A 249 -25.02 -1.14 -5.37
CA LEU A 249 -26.38 -1.00 -4.83
C LEU A 249 -27.35 -0.48 -5.92
N GLU A 250 -26.98 0.58 -6.64
CA GLU A 250 -27.79 1.13 -7.74
C GLU A 250 -28.01 0.10 -8.87
N ALA A 251 -26.99 -0.69 -9.18
CA ALA A 251 -27.08 -1.75 -10.19
C ALA A 251 -27.75 -3.04 -9.70
N GLY A 252 -28.14 -3.12 -8.43
CA GLY A 252 -28.75 -4.29 -7.82
C GLY A 252 -27.83 -5.51 -7.72
N ARG A 253 -26.49 -5.32 -7.83
CA ARG A 253 -25.51 -6.40 -7.64
C ARG A 253 -25.32 -6.75 -6.17
N LEU A 254 -25.47 -5.77 -5.30
CA LEU A 254 -25.52 -5.91 -3.86
C LEU A 254 -26.83 -5.35 -3.32
N VAL A 255 -27.34 -5.94 -2.26
CA VAL A 255 -28.50 -5.44 -1.53
C VAL A 255 -28.19 -5.33 -0.04
N PRO A 256 -28.72 -4.31 0.66
CA PRO A 256 -28.69 -4.26 2.10
C PRO A 256 -29.41 -5.47 2.70
N ILE A 257 -28.80 -6.11 3.70
CA ILE A 257 -29.39 -7.33 4.30
C ILE A 257 -30.12 -7.07 5.62
N PHE A 258 -29.72 -6.04 6.37
CA PHE A 258 -30.38 -5.64 7.61
C PHE A 258 -29.98 -4.22 8.03
N GLY A 259 -30.93 -3.42 8.46
CA GLY A 259 -30.71 -2.07 8.98
C GLY A 259 -30.16 -1.10 7.94
N GLY A 260 -29.72 0.06 8.42
CA GLY A 260 -29.06 1.09 7.63
C GLY A 260 -27.53 1.12 7.86
N PRO A 261 -26.85 2.10 7.24
CA PRO A 261 -25.43 2.33 7.50
C PRO A 261 -25.17 2.66 8.97
N ILE A 262 -24.05 2.19 9.49
CA ILE A 262 -23.56 2.53 10.83
C ILE A 262 -22.15 3.13 10.73
N ALA A 263 -21.85 4.08 11.63
CA ALA A 263 -20.53 4.66 11.70
C ALA A 263 -19.46 3.59 12.03
N SER A 264 -18.36 3.61 11.28
CA SER A 264 -17.24 2.73 11.55
C SER A 264 -16.34 3.27 12.68
N ALA A 265 -15.32 2.50 13.07
CA ALA A 265 -14.44 2.87 14.19
C ALA A 265 -13.43 3.97 13.85
N GLY A 266 -13.25 4.30 12.58
CA GLY A 266 -12.25 5.25 12.10
C GLY A 266 -12.76 6.14 10.99
N SER A 267 -11.90 7.09 10.61
CA SER A 267 -12.14 8.05 9.54
C SER A 267 -10.97 8.03 8.55
N TYR A 268 -11.21 8.51 7.35
CA TYR A 268 -10.14 8.75 6.38
C TYR A 268 -9.51 10.12 6.60
N HIS A 269 -8.20 10.17 6.50
CA HIS A 269 -7.40 11.36 6.68
C HIS A 269 -6.32 11.44 5.59
N LEU A 270 -6.00 12.65 5.14
CA LEU A 270 -4.69 12.91 4.55
C LEU A 270 -3.73 13.19 5.69
N VAL A 271 -2.57 12.53 5.70
CA VAL A 271 -1.52 12.71 6.71
C VAL A 271 -0.19 13.08 6.03
N TRP A 272 0.62 13.91 6.68
CA TRP A 272 1.96 14.29 6.20
C TRP A 272 2.88 14.60 7.39
N PRO A 273 4.23 14.51 7.21
CA PRO A 273 5.17 14.77 8.30
C PRO A 273 5.07 16.21 8.82
N LYS A 274 5.07 16.40 10.14
CA LYS A 274 5.06 17.73 10.80
C LYS A 274 6.29 18.56 10.48
N GLU A 275 7.45 17.88 10.44
CA GLU A 275 8.77 18.54 10.30
C GLU A 275 9.22 18.68 8.85
N SER A 276 8.42 18.23 7.88
CA SER A 276 8.78 18.35 6.47
C SER A 276 8.55 19.77 5.98
N PRO A 277 9.51 20.37 5.24
CA PRO A 277 9.25 21.64 4.55
C PRO A 277 8.00 21.51 3.70
N ALA A 278 7.14 22.54 3.76
CA ALA A 278 5.90 22.56 2.98
C ALA A 278 6.23 22.69 1.49
N ARG A 279 6.41 21.55 0.79
CA ARG A 279 6.65 21.51 -0.65
C ARG A 279 5.40 22.03 -1.38
N ALA A 280 5.60 22.88 -2.38
CA ALA A 280 4.50 23.48 -3.12
C ALA A 280 3.46 22.45 -3.64
N PRO A 281 3.84 21.31 -4.24
CA PRO A 281 2.87 20.28 -4.66
C PRO A 281 1.97 19.77 -3.54
N LEU A 282 2.54 19.56 -2.34
CA LEU A 282 1.76 19.11 -1.18
C LEU A 282 0.81 20.20 -0.68
N VAL A 283 1.25 21.44 -0.65
CA VAL A 283 0.40 22.58 -0.26
C VAL A 283 -0.78 22.73 -1.21
N SER A 284 -0.53 22.73 -2.53
CA SER A 284 -1.58 22.80 -3.55
C SER A 284 -2.59 21.64 -3.39
N PHE A 285 -2.09 20.43 -3.22
CA PHE A 285 -2.94 19.25 -3.06
C PHE A 285 -3.80 19.29 -1.79
N ARG A 286 -3.22 19.70 -0.66
CA ARG A 286 -3.94 19.85 0.61
C ARG A 286 -5.03 20.90 0.52
N THR A 287 -4.73 22.06 -0.07
CA THR A 287 -5.69 23.16 -0.24
C THR A 287 -6.85 22.74 -1.13
N TRP A 288 -6.53 22.12 -2.28
CA TRP A 288 -7.54 21.58 -3.17
C TRP A 288 -8.41 20.51 -2.48
N LEU A 289 -7.77 19.57 -1.79
CA LEU A 289 -8.47 18.46 -1.13
C LEU A 289 -9.40 18.95 -0.02
N ALA A 290 -8.99 19.99 0.73
CA ALA A 290 -9.85 20.63 1.72
C ALA A 290 -11.12 21.24 1.10
N GLY A 291 -11.04 21.75 -0.13
CA GLY A 291 -12.20 22.22 -0.88
C GLY A 291 -13.11 21.08 -1.38
N GLU A 292 -12.57 19.90 -1.64
CA GLU A 292 -13.36 18.74 -2.12
C GLU A 292 -14.16 18.05 -1.02
N ILE A 293 -13.83 18.27 0.25
CA ILE A 293 -14.51 17.68 1.42
C ILE A 293 -15.47 18.67 2.10
N SER A 294 -15.42 19.95 1.73
CA SER A 294 -16.41 20.93 2.20
C SER A 294 -17.75 20.66 1.50
N PRO A 295 -18.86 20.63 2.25
CA PRO A 295 -20.20 20.34 1.71
C PRO A 295 -20.67 21.40 0.71
#